data_f0d1f3564f552f2c8fef328bc5ca7613
#
_entry.id   f0d1f3564f552f2c8fef328bc5ca7613
#
_cell.length_a   1.000
_cell.length_b   1.000
_cell.length_c   1.000
_cell.angle_alpha   90.00
_cell.angle_beta   90.00
_cell.angle_gamma   90.00
#
_symmetry.space_group_name_H-M   'P 1'
#
loop_
_entity.id
_entity.type
_entity.pdbx_description
1 polymer ?
#
loop_
_entity_poly.entity_id
_entity_poly.type
_entity_poly.pdbx_seq_one_letter_code
_entity_poly.pdbx_strand_id
1 'polypeptide(L)'
;MRVYLDNAATTAMDDRVIEAMLPFMRQHYGNPSSVHSHGREVRSAIEKARKKVAELLNASPAEIFFTSGGTEADNTALVCGIETHGIKHAITSPIEHHAVLHTLEDCAKKGKVKLSLLDVNNKGEINLDQLRELLQANPNSLVSLMHANNEIGNINDLAAIGGMTKEYGAFFHSDTVQTMGHFVHDLKNLPVDAIVAGGHKFHGPKGSGFLYVRKDKKIHPFIHGGAQERNMRGGTENVIGIVG
;
A
#
# COMPACT_ATOMS: atom_id res chain seq x y z
N MET A 1 7.73 -34.79 9.20
CA MET A 1 8.03 -33.36 9.38
C MET A 1 7.06 -32.56 8.52
N ARG A 2 6.38 -31.52 9.05
CA ARG A 2 5.57 -30.60 8.24
C ARG A 2 6.46 -29.41 7.84
N VAL A 3 6.51 -29.09 6.56
CA VAL A 3 7.25 -27.93 6.02
C VAL A 3 6.28 -27.04 5.29
N TYR A 4 6.29 -25.72 5.56
CA TYR A 4 5.50 -24.72 4.87
C TYR A 4 6.42 -23.83 4.03
N LEU A 5 6.24 -23.85 2.72
CA LEU A 5 7.08 -23.12 1.74
C LEU A 5 6.31 -22.05 0.98
N ASP A 6 5.00 -21.90 1.21
CA ASP A 6 4.14 -20.94 0.52
C ASP A 6 4.16 -19.55 1.21
N ASN A 7 5.36 -18.98 1.37
CA ASN A 7 5.52 -17.68 2.04
C ASN A 7 4.97 -16.51 1.22
N ALA A 8 4.80 -16.69 -0.08
CA ALA A 8 4.12 -15.70 -0.93
C ALA A 8 2.63 -15.56 -0.57
N ALA A 9 1.97 -16.61 -0.06
CA ALA A 9 0.60 -16.54 0.42
C ALA A 9 0.50 -15.92 1.82
N THR A 10 1.37 -16.32 2.76
CA THR A 10 1.45 -15.77 4.13
C THR A 10 2.70 -16.27 4.82
N THR A 11 3.16 -15.59 5.86
CA THR A 11 4.26 -16.03 6.71
C THR A 11 3.78 -16.43 8.10
N ALA A 12 4.56 -17.24 8.81
CA ALA A 12 4.37 -17.43 10.25
C ALA A 12 4.64 -16.12 10.98
N MET A 13 3.83 -15.80 11.98
CA MET A 13 4.08 -14.64 12.83
C MET A 13 5.36 -14.87 13.66
N ASP A 14 6.22 -13.87 13.75
CA ASP A 14 7.43 -13.91 14.58
C ASP A 14 7.05 -13.88 16.08
N ASP A 15 7.74 -14.64 16.90
CA ASP A 15 7.47 -14.70 18.35
C ASP A 15 7.62 -13.32 19.01
N ARG A 16 8.55 -12.48 18.56
CA ARG A 16 8.74 -11.12 19.08
C ARG A 16 7.52 -10.23 18.77
N VAL A 17 6.86 -10.47 17.63
CA VAL A 17 5.60 -9.79 17.25
C VAL A 17 4.49 -10.22 18.19
N ILE A 18 4.35 -11.52 18.47
CA ILE A 18 3.37 -12.07 19.42
C ILE A 18 3.57 -11.45 20.81
N GLU A 19 4.80 -11.43 21.29
CA GLU A 19 5.15 -10.83 22.60
C GLU A 19 4.82 -9.34 22.65
N ALA A 20 5.06 -8.58 21.58
CA ALA A 20 4.72 -7.17 21.51
C ALA A 20 3.20 -6.92 21.52
N MET A 21 2.41 -7.83 20.97
CA MET A 21 0.94 -7.76 20.91
C MET A 21 0.27 -8.08 22.25
N LEU A 22 0.82 -9.02 23.05
CA LEU A 22 0.19 -9.54 24.27
C LEU A 22 -0.20 -8.45 25.29
N PRO A 23 0.60 -7.43 25.60
CA PRO A 23 0.19 -6.35 26.50
C PRO A 23 -1.06 -5.59 26.03
N PHE A 24 -1.21 -5.39 24.72
CA PHE A 24 -2.36 -4.70 24.13
C PHE A 24 -3.62 -5.58 24.04
N MET A 25 -3.47 -6.89 24.12
CA MET A 25 -4.58 -7.84 24.26
C MET A 25 -5.08 -7.95 25.70
N ARG A 26 -4.23 -7.73 26.72
CA ARG A 26 -4.52 -8.01 28.13
C ARG A 26 -4.69 -6.76 28.99
N GLN A 27 -3.90 -5.72 28.77
CA GLN A 27 -3.74 -4.58 29.69
C GLN A 27 -4.10 -3.25 29.03
N HIS A 28 -3.59 -3.00 27.82
CA HIS A 28 -3.71 -1.71 27.13
C HIS A 28 -4.86 -1.74 26.12
N TYR A 29 -6.10 -1.94 26.61
CA TYR A 29 -7.32 -2.08 25.79
C TYR A 29 -8.05 -0.75 25.54
N GLY A 30 -7.47 0.39 25.91
CA GLY A 30 -8.09 1.70 25.75
C GLY A 30 -8.39 2.06 24.29
N ASN A 31 -9.50 2.75 24.05
CA ASN A 31 -9.80 3.27 22.71
C ASN A 31 -8.84 4.44 22.39
N PRO A 32 -8.08 4.41 21.29
CA PRO A 32 -7.13 5.48 20.94
C PRO A 32 -7.78 6.85 20.76
N SER A 33 -9.08 6.92 20.46
CA SER A 33 -9.82 8.18 20.30
C SER A 33 -10.20 8.82 21.63
N SER A 34 -10.08 8.10 22.77
CA SER A 34 -10.41 8.63 24.08
C SER A 34 -9.36 9.60 24.62
N VAL A 35 -9.81 10.64 25.35
CA VAL A 35 -8.93 11.70 25.87
C VAL A 35 -8.29 11.36 27.23
N HIS A 36 -8.79 10.33 27.94
CA HIS A 36 -8.25 9.88 29.21
C HIS A 36 -6.95 9.08 29.07
N SER A 37 -6.29 8.74 30.18
CA SER A 37 -4.96 8.09 30.21
C SER A 37 -4.89 6.82 29.38
N HIS A 38 -5.85 5.89 29.50
CA HIS A 38 -5.87 4.65 28.73
C HIS A 38 -5.89 4.88 27.20
N GLY A 39 -6.67 5.87 26.72
CA GLY A 39 -6.69 6.20 25.31
C GLY A 39 -5.39 6.83 24.83
N ARG A 40 -4.81 7.74 25.62
CA ARG A 40 -3.53 8.39 25.28
C ARG A 40 -2.38 7.39 25.21
N GLU A 41 -2.34 6.41 26.10
CA GLU A 41 -1.33 5.37 26.12
C GLU A 41 -1.33 4.54 24.81
N VAL A 42 -2.51 4.07 24.43
CA VAL A 42 -2.71 3.29 23.21
C VAL A 42 -2.41 4.13 21.95
N ARG A 43 -2.88 5.37 21.91
CA ARG A 43 -2.55 6.32 20.82
C ARG A 43 -1.04 6.52 20.69
N SER A 44 -0.34 6.67 21.82
CA SER A 44 1.12 6.80 21.83
C SER A 44 1.81 5.59 21.21
N ALA A 45 1.30 4.37 21.44
CA ALA A 45 1.83 3.15 20.85
C ALA A 45 1.64 3.12 19.33
N ILE A 46 0.44 3.49 18.84
CA ILE A 46 0.17 3.61 17.40
C ILE A 46 1.14 4.60 16.74
N GLU A 47 1.32 5.79 17.33
CA GLU A 47 2.21 6.80 16.75
C GLU A 47 3.69 6.40 16.81
N LYS A 48 4.11 5.62 17.82
CA LYS A 48 5.46 5.04 17.84
C LYS A 48 5.65 4.03 16.72
N ALA A 49 4.68 3.14 16.48
CA ALA A 49 4.72 2.18 15.37
C ALA A 49 4.78 2.91 14.02
N ARG A 50 3.91 3.92 13.82
CA ARG A 50 3.91 4.75 12.61
C ARG A 50 5.25 5.43 12.35
N LYS A 51 5.84 6.01 13.39
CA LYS A 51 7.15 6.65 13.32
C LYS A 51 8.23 5.64 12.93
N LYS A 52 8.17 4.42 13.47
CA LYS A 52 9.12 3.36 13.13
C LYS A 52 9.00 2.91 11.69
N VAL A 53 7.80 2.71 11.18
CA VAL A 53 7.57 2.41 9.75
C VAL A 53 8.12 3.53 8.87
N ALA A 54 7.81 4.78 9.19
CA ALA A 54 8.29 5.93 8.42
C ALA A 54 9.83 6.04 8.40
N GLU A 55 10.50 5.80 9.54
CA GLU A 55 11.97 5.77 9.63
C GLU A 55 12.57 4.71 8.70
N LEU A 56 12.02 3.48 8.71
CA LEU A 56 12.51 2.37 7.89
C LEU A 56 12.34 2.63 6.38
N LEU A 57 11.35 3.44 6.01
CA LEU A 57 11.04 3.79 4.62
C LEU A 57 11.64 5.13 4.18
N ASN A 58 12.40 5.81 5.06
CA ASN A 58 12.90 7.17 4.82
C ASN A 58 11.78 8.14 4.38
N ALA A 59 10.63 8.05 5.06
CA ALA A 59 9.41 8.83 4.82
C ALA A 59 9.01 9.65 6.05
N SER A 60 8.03 10.52 5.88
CA SER A 60 7.41 11.23 7.01
C SER A 60 6.31 10.37 7.66
N PRO A 61 6.16 10.38 9.00
CA PRO A 61 5.02 9.74 9.65
C PRO A 61 3.66 10.25 9.14
N ALA A 62 3.62 11.46 8.59
CA ALA A 62 2.41 12.04 8.01
C ALA A 62 1.97 11.39 6.70
N GLU A 63 2.83 10.59 6.08
CA GLU A 63 2.61 9.89 4.81
C GLU A 63 2.20 8.41 5.01
N ILE A 64 2.20 7.91 6.26
CA ILE A 64 1.85 6.53 6.60
C ILE A 64 0.44 6.48 7.20
N PHE A 65 -0.40 5.60 6.67
CA PHE A 65 -1.79 5.36 7.12
C PHE A 65 -2.01 3.86 7.32
N PHE A 66 -2.41 3.44 8.52
CA PHE A 66 -2.67 2.04 8.80
C PHE A 66 -3.99 1.58 8.19
N THR A 67 -3.98 0.37 7.64
CA THR A 67 -5.11 -0.28 6.97
C THR A 67 -5.29 -1.70 7.52
N SER A 68 -6.37 -2.38 7.12
CA SER A 68 -6.59 -3.79 7.47
C SER A 68 -5.72 -4.77 6.67
N GLY A 69 -4.91 -4.28 5.73
CA GLY A 69 -4.02 -5.09 4.89
C GLY A 69 -3.79 -4.46 3.52
N GLY A 70 -3.04 -5.16 2.67
CA GLY A 70 -2.69 -4.69 1.33
C GLY A 70 -3.90 -4.39 0.46
N THR A 71 -4.92 -5.27 0.46
CA THR A 71 -6.13 -5.08 -0.35
C THR A 71 -6.87 -3.77 -0.06
N GLU A 72 -7.04 -3.41 1.22
CA GLU A 72 -7.64 -2.12 1.58
C GLU A 72 -6.74 -0.96 1.14
N ALA A 73 -5.43 -1.10 1.30
CA ALA A 73 -4.46 -0.09 0.93
C ALA A 73 -4.44 0.14 -0.60
N ASP A 74 -4.42 -0.93 -1.42
CA ASP A 74 -4.53 -0.85 -2.88
C ASP A 74 -5.81 -0.16 -3.31
N ASN A 75 -6.96 -0.62 -2.81
CA ASN A 75 -8.26 -0.04 -3.16
C ASN A 75 -8.31 1.45 -2.81
N THR A 76 -7.78 1.83 -1.64
CA THR A 76 -7.71 3.23 -1.20
C THR A 76 -6.85 4.05 -2.14
N ALA A 77 -5.63 3.59 -2.45
CA ALA A 77 -4.72 4.32 -3.35
C ALA A 77 -5.30 4.51 -4.74
N LEU A 78 -5.88 3.45 -5.31
CA LEU A 78 -6.39 3.45 -6.68
C LEU A 78 -7.68 4.26 -6.82
N VAL A 79 -8.71 3.92 -6.04
CA VAL A 79 -10.02 4.57 -6.15
C VAL A 79 -9.93 6.04 -5.77
N CYS A 80 -9.33 6.32 -4.59
CA CYS A 80 -9.25 7.70 -4.10
C CYS A 80 -8.22 8.52 -4.88
N GLY A 81 -7.16 7.91 -5.40
CA GLY A 81 -6.23 8.56 -6.33
C GLY A 81 -6.90 8.99 -7.61
N ILE A 82 -7.67 8.10 -8.25
CA ILE A 82 -8.46 8.40 -9.46
C ILE A 82 -9.42 9.57 -9.20
N GLU A 83 -10.19 9.50 -8.13
CA GLU A 83 -11.23 10.49 -7.84
C GLU A 83 -10.65 11.85 -7.43
N THR A 84 -9.65 11.86 -6.54
CA THR A 84 -9.05 13.10 -6.03
C THR A 84 -8.32 13.88 -7.12
N HIS A 85 -7.58 13.18 -7.99
CA HIS A 85 -6.79 13.82 -9.04
C HIS A 85 -7.53 13.93 -10.37
N GLY A 86 -8.79 13.51 -10.42
CA GLY A 86 -9.61 13.60 -11.65
C GLY A 86 -9.06 12.78 -12.81
N ILE A 87 -8.36 11.69 -12.50
CA ILE A 87 -7.69 10.82 -13.48
C ILE A 87 -8.73 10.16 -14.39
N LYS A 88 -8.45 10.14 -15.70
CA LYS A 88 -9.34 9.57 -16.70
C LYS A 88 -8.78 8.33 -17.39
N HIS A 89 -7.53 8.02 -17.19
CA HIS A 89 -6.86 6.86 -17.77
C HIS A 89 -6.00 6.17 -16.72
N ALA A 90 -6.14 4.85 -16.61
CA ALA A 90 -5.33 3.99 -15.77
C ALA A 90 -4.56 3.00 -16.63
N ILE A 91 -3.31 2.76 -16.28
CA ILE A 91 -2.38 1.84 -16.93
C ILE A 91 -1.90 0.84 -15.88
N THR A 92 -2.03 -0.44 -16.18
CA THR A 92 -1.57 -1.51 -15.30
C THR A 92 -1.12 -2.74 -16.11
N SER A 93 -0.78 -3.84 -15.45
CA SER A 93 -0.41 -5.10 -16.11
C SER A 93 -1.47 -6.18 -15.88
N PRO A 94 -1.57 -7.19 -16.76
CA PRO A 94 -2.49 -8.32 -16.56
C PRO A 94 -2.04 -9.28 -15.45
N ILE A 95 -0.83 -9.13 -14.94
CA ILE A 95 -0.24 -9.99 -13.90
C ILE A 95 -0.25 -9.34 -12.50
N GLU A 96 -0.98 -8.24 -12.33
CA GLU A 96 -1.17 -7.62 -11.03
C GLU A 96 -1.97 -8.50 -10.06
N HIS A 97 -1.78 -8.27 -8.76
CA HIS A 97 -2.64 -8.88 -7.75
C HIS A 97 -4.11 -8.47 -7.97
N HIS A 98 -5.05 -9.36 -7.64
CA HIS A 98 -6.49 -9.13 -7.83
C HIS A 98 -6.99 -7.85 -7.14
N ALA A 99 -6.36 -7.43 -6.03
CA ALA A 99 -6.70 -6.19 -5.34
C ALA A 99 -6.45 -4.93 -6.21
N VAL A 100 -5.51 -5.00 -7.14
CA VAL A 100 -5.21 -3.95 -8.12
C VAL A 100 -6.06 -4.15 -9.38
N LEU A 101 -5.94 -5.31 -10.03
CA LEU A 101 -6.54 -5.55 -11.34
C LEU A 101 -8.07 -5.41 -11.28
N HIS A 102 -8.74 -6.13 -10.37
CA HIS A 102 -10.20 -6.09 -10.27
C HIS A 102 -10.71 -4.71 -9.84
N THR A 103 -9.95 -3.96 -9.03
CA THR A 103 -10.32 -2.58 -8.64
C THR A 103 -10.29 -1.65 -9.84
N LEU A 104 -9.26 -1.73 -10.68
CA LEU A 104 -9.18 -0.89 -11.89
C LEU A 104 -10.20 -1.29 -12.95
N GLU A 105 -10.46 -2.60 -13.09
CA GLU A 105 -11.54 -3.10 -13.97
C GLU A 105 -12.93 -2.60 -13.51
N ASP A 106 -13.20 -2.58 -12.21
CA ASP A 106 -14.45 -2.05 -11.66
C ASP A 106 -14.57 -0.55 -11.91
N CYS A 107 -13.47 0.21 -11.72
CA CYS A 107 -13.43 1.63 -12.06
C CYS A 107 -13.71 1.88 -13.55
N ALA A 108 -13.17 1.03 -14.43
CA ALA A 108 -13.43 1.11 -15.87
C ALA A 108 -14.87 0.76 -16.23
N LYS A 109 -15.41 -0.33 -15.67
CA LYS A 109 -16.84 -0.73 -15.84
C LYS A 109 -17.81 0.37 -15.39
N LYS A 110 -17.46 1.11 -14.34
CA LYS A 110 -18.24 2.26 -13.84
C LYS A 110 -18.02 3.56 -14.64
N GLY A 111 -17.21 3.51 -15.70
CA GLY A 111 -16.93 4.67 -16.54
C GLY A 111 -16.08 5.76 -15.86
N LYS A 112 -15.40 5.45 -14.74
CA LYS A 112 -14.55 6.41 -14.03
C LYS A 112 -13.25 6.67 -14.80
N VAL A 113 -12.65 5.62 -15.38
CA VAL A 113 -11.42 5.67 -16.15
C VAL A 113 -11.50 4.79 -17.39
N LYS A 114 -10.66 5.09 -18.41
CA LYS A 114 -10.26 4.13 -19.42
C LYS A 114 -9.13 3.28 -18.84
N LEU A 115 -9.17 1.96 -19.00
CA LEU A 115 -8.12 1.05 -18.54
C LEU A 115 -7.30 0.53 -19.73
N SER A 116 -5.97 0.62 -19.64
CA SER A 116 -5.04 -0.03 -20.56
C SER A 116 -4.19 -1.04 -19.82
N LEU A 117 -4.07 -2.24 -20.38
CA LEU A 117 -3.18 -3.29 -19.90
C LEU A 117 -1.91 -3.28 -20.74
N LEU A 118 -0.75 -3.31 -20.08
CA LEU A 118 0.55 -3.46 -20.74
C LEU A 118 0.74 -4.90 -21.20
N ASP A 119 1.36 -5.05 -22.35
CA ASP A 119 1.79 -6.35 -22.82
C ASP A 119 2.90 -6.91 -21.91
N VAL A 120 2.85 -8.22 -21.71
CA VAL A 120 3.82 -8.97 -20.91
C VAL A 120 4.41 -10.05 -21.81
N ASN A 121 5.73 -10.16 -21.83
CA ASN A 121 6.41 -11.18 -22.63
C ASN A 121 6.34 -12.58 -21.94
N ASN A 122 6.89 -13.60 -22.59
CA ASN A 122 6.89 -14.97 -22.08
C ASN A 122 7.74 -15.20 -20.80
N LYS A 123 8.47 -14.18 -20.36
CA LYS A 123 9.20 -14.18 -19.08
C LYS A 123 8.48 -13.38 -17.99
N GLY A 124 7.31 -12.83 -18.27
CA GLY A 124 6.56 -12.00 -17.33
C GLY A 124 7.10 -10.55 -17.21
N GLU A 125 7.93 -10.10 -18.15
CA GLU A 125 8.45 -8.73 -18.16
C GLU A 125 7.46 -7.80 -18.87
N ILE A 126 7.17 -6.64 -18.26
CA ILE A 126 6.26 -5.64 -18.81
C ILE A 126 6.92 -4.84 -19.95
N ASN A 127 6.13 -4.41 -20.92
CA ASN A 127 6.59 -3.59 -22.04
C ASN A 127 6.69 -2.11 -21.62
N LEU A 128 7.90 -1.64 -21.30
CA LEU A 128 8.15 -0.25 -20.89
C LEU A 128 8.05 0.75 -22.05
N ASP A 129 8.29 0.35 -23.29
CA ASP A 129 8.11 1.22 -24.46
C ASP A 129 6.62 1.51 -24.65
N GLN A 130 5.76 0.48 -24.54
CA GLN A 130 4.30 0.67 -24.55
C GLN A 130 3.82 1.55 -23.39
N LEU A 131 4.42 1.42 -22.18
CA LEU A 131 4.12 2.32 -21.06
C LEU A 131 4.40 3.77 -21.45
N ARG A 132 5.56 4.04 -22.05
CA ARG A 132 5.94 5.39 -22.50
C ARG A 132 4.97 5.95 -23.54
N GLU A 133 4.60 5.17 -24.55
CA GLU A 133 3.63 5.55 -25.56
C GLU A 133 2.26 5.89 -24.97
N LEU A 134 1.76 5.06 -24.04
CA LEU A 134 0.51 5.28 -23.36
C LEU A 134 0.52 6.54 -22.49
N LEU A 135 1.62 6.80 -21.78
CA LEU A 135 1.79 8.00 -20.96
C LEU A 135 1.88 9.27 -21.82
N GLN A 136 2.59 9.21 -22.94
CA GLN A 136 2.66 10.32 -23.90
C GLN A 136 1.29 10.66 -24.49
N ALA A 137 0.51 9.65 -24.83
CA ALA A 137 -0.84 9.83 -25.37
C ALA A 137 -1.86 10.27 -24.30
N ASN A 138 -1.61 9.95 -23.03
CA ASN A 138 -2.52 10.20 -21.91
C ASN A 138 -1.76 10.73 -20.70
N PRO A 139 -1.31 11.99 -20.69
CA PRO A 139 -0.64 12.56 -19.52
C PRO A 139 -1.59 12.62 -18.32
N ASN A 140 -1.04 12.67 -17.11
CA ASN A 140 -1.80 12.63 -15.84
C ASN A 140 -2.61 11.32 -15.65
N SER A 141 -2.17 10.21 -16.22
CA SER A 141 -2.75 8.89 -15.95
C SER A 141 -2.42 8.40 -14.53
N LEU A 142 -3.14 7.38 -14.08
CA LEU A 142 -2.70 6.53 -12.99
C LEU A 142 -1.91 5.37 -13.58
N VAL A 143 -0.72 5.11 -13.07
CA VAL A 143 0.06 3.88 -13.34
C VAL A 143 0.08 3.05 -12.07
N SER A 144 -0.28 1.78 -12.17
CA SER A 144 -0.20 0.84 -11.06
C SER A 144 0.53 -0.41 -11.52
N LEU A 145 1.74 -0.61 -11.00
CA LEU A 145 2.60 -1.74 -11.34
C LEU A 145 3.25 -2.28 -10.08
N MET A 146 3.05 -3.56 -9.80
CA MET A 146 3.58 -4.20 -8.60
C MET A 146 5.11 -4.25 -8.62
N HIS A 147 5.73 -4.19 -7.43
CA HIS A 147 7.18 -4.28 -7.33
C HIS A 147 7.69 -5.69 -7.61
N ALA A 148 7.10 -6.70 -6.97
CA ALA A 148 7.40 -8.11 -7.26
C ALA A 148 6.13 -8.93 -7.40
N ASN A 149 6.11 -9.81 -8.39
CA ASN A 149 4.96 -10.67 -8.62
C ASN A 149 4.98 -11.90 -7.68
N ASN A 150 3.84 -12.16 -7.05
CA ASN A 150 3.68 -13.24 -6.06
C ASN A 150 3.65 -14.66 -6.67
N GLU A 151 3.42 -14.81 -7.98
CA GLU A 151 3.31 -16.10 -8.65
C GLU A 151 4.61 -16.47 -9.37
N ILE A 152 5.18 -15.56 -10.14
CA ILE A 152 6.32 -15.82 -11.02
C ILE A 152 7.63 -15.19 -10.53
N GLY A 153 7.59 -14.35 -9.48
CA GLY A 153 8.77 -13.79 -8.83
C GLY A 153 9.49 -12.68 -9.60
N ASN A 154 8.92 -12.17 -10.69
CA ASN A 154 9.49 -11.05 -11.43
C ASN A 154 9.52 -9.79 -10.58
N ILE A 155 10.60 -9.02 -10.72
CA ILE A 155 10.80 -7.74 -10.02
C ILE A 155 10.83 -6.63 -11.05
N ASN A 156 10.00 -5.60 -10.87
CA ASN A 156 9.97 -4.41 -11.71
C ASN A 156 10.90 -3.32 -11.15
N ASP A 157 11.55 -2.59 -12.04
CA ASP A 157 12.38 -1.43 -11.67
C ASP A 157 11.49 -0.21 -11.38
N LEU A 158 11.14 -0.02 -10.10
CA LEU A 158 10.31 1.10 -9.66
C LEU A 158 10.97 2.46 -9.91
N ALA A 159 12.30 2.53 -9.93
CA ALA A 159 12.98 3.79 -10.19
C ALA A 159 12.86 4.21 -11.66
N ALA A 160 13.03 3.27 -12.58
CA ALA A 160 12.84 3.49 -14.02
C ALA A 160 11.39 3.86 -14.34
N ILE A 161 10.43 3.06 -13.84
CA ILE A 161 8.99 3.30 -14.03
C ILE A 161 8.59 4.66 -13.44
N GLY A 162 9.01 4.95 -12.21
CA GLY A 162 8.69 6.19 -11.52
C GLY A 162 9.34 7.42 -12.16
N GLY A 163 10.53 7.29 -12.72
CA GLY A 163 11.14 8.35 -13.54
C GLY A 163 10.26 8.68 -14.74
N MET A 164 9.79 7.65 -15.45
CA MET A 164 8.92 7.80 -16.61
C MET A 164 7.55 8.39 -16.23
N THR A 165 6.90 7.90 -15.19
CA THR A 165 5.59 8.41 -14.74
C THR A 165 5.67 9.87 -14.31
N LYS A 166 6.75 10.26 -13.63
CA LYS A 166 7.00 11.65 -13.23
C LYS A 166 7.15 12.60 -14.42
N GLU A 167 7.82 12.16 -15.48
CA GLU A 167 7.98 12.94 -16.72
C GLU A 167 6.64 13.36 -17.31
N TYR A 168 5.62 12.51 -17.25
CA TYR A 168 4.28 12.75 -17.79
C TYR A 168 3.24 13.19 -16.74
N GLY A 169 3.67 13.48 -15.50
CA GLY A 169 2.79 13.92 -14.40
C GLY A 169 1.80 12.87 -13.92
N ALA A 170 2.04 11.59 -14.22
CA ALA A 170 1.18 10.50 -13.82
C ALA A 170 1.26 10.23 -12.31
N PHE A 171 0.17 9.72 -11.72
CA PHE A 171 0.15 9.20 -10.35
C PHE A 171 0.66 7.76 -10.37
N PHE A 172 1.78 7.51 -9.70
CA PHE A 172 2.40 6.19 -9.66
C PHE A 172 2.12 5.48 -8.32
N HIS A 173 1.33 4.41 -8.40
CA HIS A 173 1.10 3.45 -7.34
C HIS A 173 1.88 2.16 -7.62
N SER A 174 2.44 1.54 -6.56
CA SER A 174 3.03 0.20 -6.65
C SER A 174 2.56 -0.68 -5.51
N ASP A 175 2.01 -1.86 -5.83
CA ASP A 175 1.82 -2.93 -4.84
C ASP A 175 3.19 -3.49 -4.44
N THR A 176 3.60 -3.20 -3.21
CA THR A 176 4.87 -3.64 -2.63
C THR A 176 4.68 -4.72 -1.55
N VAL A 177 3.51 -5.33 -1.49
CA VAL A 177 3.16 -6.34 -0.46
C VAL A 177 4.17 -7.48 -0.42
N GLN A 178 4.69 -7.93 -1.58
CA GLN A 178 5.68 -9.02 -1.65
C GLN A 178 7.12 -8.56 -1.34
N THR A 179 7.40 -7.28 -1.38
CA THR A 179 8.77 -6.76 -1.20
C THR A 179 8.96 -5.99 0.10
N MET A 180 7.86 -5.59 0.75
CA MET A 180 7.91 -4.90 2.04
C MET A 180 8.54 -5.81 3.10
N GLY A 181 9.55 -5.26 3.80
CA GLY A 181 10.34 -6.03 4.78
C GLY A 181 11.43 -6.92 4.19
N HIS A 182 11.46 -7.11 2.87
CA HIS A 182 12.48 -7.90 2.15
C HIS A 182 13.45 -7.02 1.36
N PHE A 183 12.99 -5.88 0.87
CA PHE A 183 13.76 -4.88 0.15
C PHE A 183 13.75 -3.55 0.90
N VAL A 184 14.82 -2.76 0.71
CA VAL A 184 14.86 -1.39 1.20
C VAL A 184 14.09 -0.48 0.24
N HIS A 185 13.07 0.20 0.75
CA HIS A 185 12.31 1.20 0.00
C HIS A 185 12.67 2.59 0.53
N ASP A 186 13.58 3.29 -0.14
CA ASP A 186 13.95 4.67 0.21
C ASP A 186 12.99 5.65 -0.48
N LEU A 187 11.85 5.92 0.16
CA LEU A 187 10.77 6.72 -0.41
C LEU A 187 11.11 8.21 -0.58
N LYS A 188 12.20 8.67 0.02
CA LYS A 188 12.71 10.01 -0.24
C LYS A 188 13.28 10.14 -1.65
N ASN A 189 13.89 9.06 -2.15
CA ASN A 189 14.59 9.04 -3.45
C ASN A 189 13.82 8.23 -4.52
N LEU A 190 12.96 7.30 -4.12
CA LEU A 190 12.14 6.51 -5.03
C LEU A 190 10.98 7.37 -5.57
N PRO A 191 10.86 7.55 -6.89
CA PRO A 191 9.83 8.40 -7.48
C PRO A 191 8.48 7.67 -7.60
N VAL A 192 7.88 7.31 -6.45
CA VAL A 192 6.58 6.67 -6.33
C VAL A 192 5.64 7.53 -5.49
N ASP A 193 4.35 7.57 -5.81
CA ASP A 193 3.36 8.40 -5.13
C ASP A 193 2.62 7.65 -4.03
N ALA A 194 2.40 6.34 -4.19
CA ALA A 194 1.80 5.47 -3.19
C ALA A 194 2.40 4.05 -3.26
N ILE A 195 2.62 3.45 -2.08
CA ILE A 195 2.94 2.03 -1.94
C ILE A 195 2.14 1.41 -0.81
N VAL A 196 2.01 0.10 -0.84
CA VAL A 196 1.17 -0.65 0.11
C VAL A 196 1.91 -1.78 0.78
N ALA A 197 1.44 -2.17 1.97
CA ALA A 197 2.00 -3.28 2.72
C ALA A 197 0.91 -4.11 3.41
N GLY A 198 1.17 -5.41 3.54
CA GLY A 198 0.35 -6.33 4.31
C GLY A 198 1.22 -7.06 5.35
N GLY A 199 0.96 -6.84 6.65
CA GLY A 199 1.80 -7.32 7.74
C GLY A 199 2.12 -8.82 7.68
N HIS A 200 1.13 -9.63 7.29
CA HIS A 200 1.28 -11.08 7.23
C HIS A 200 2.24 -11.61 6.14
N LYS A 201 2.80 -10.76 5.31
CA LYS A 201 3.80 -11.13 4.29
C LYS A 201 5.24 -10.99 4.79
N PHE A 202 5.43 -10.30 5.91
CA PHE A 202 6.73 -10.11 6.56
C PHE A 202 6.68 -10.38 8.07
N HIS A 203 6.07 -11.51 8.44
CA HIS A 203 5.99 -12.06 9.79
C HIS A 203 5.15 -11.27 10.79
N GLY A 204 4.33 -10.33 10.32
CA GLY A 204 3.35 -9.61 11.13
C GLY A 204 1.99 -10.31 11.18
N PRO A 205 1.02 -9.74 11.91
CA PRO A 205 -0.33 -10.28 12.01
C PRO A 205 -1.14 -10.07 10.73
N LYS A 206 -2.07 -11.00 10.46
CA LYS A 206 -3.15 -10.80 9.49
C LYS A 206 -4.07 -9.69 9.98
N GLY A 207 -4.74 -8.99 9.06
CA GLY A 207 -5.66 -7.90 9.41
C GLY A 207 -4.94 -6.60 9.78
N SER A 208 -3.68 -6.44 9.41
CA SER A 208 -2.92 -5.21 9.51
C SER A 208 -2.08 -4.96 8.25
N GLY A 209 -1.90 -3.71 7.91
CA GLY A 209 -1.10 -3.24 6.81
C GLY A 209 -0.99 -1.73 6.86
N PHE A 210 -0.37 -1.15 5.87
CA PHE A 210 -0.34 0.30 5.73
C PHE A 210 -0.33 0.74 4.27
N LEU A 211 -0.75 1.97 4.08
CA LEU A 211 -0.64 2.74 2.87
C LEU A 211 0.34 3.89 3.11
N TYR A 212 1.34 4.03 2.25
CA TYR A 212 2.10 5.26 2.09
C TYR A 212 1.49 6.09 0.97
N VAL A 213 1.32 7.38 1.22
CA VAL A 213 0.95 8.36 0.18
C VAL A 213 1.87 9.57 0.33
N ARG A 214 2.57 9.91 -0.74
CA ARG A 214 3.49 11.03 -0.77
C ARG A 214 2.78 12.35 -0.42
N LYS A 215 3.40 13.18 0.38
CA LYS A 215 2.83 14.37 0.99
C LYS A 215 2.17 15.35 -0.01
N ASP A 216 2.71 15.48 -1.20
CA ASP A 216 2.21 16.34 -2.27
C ASP A 216 1.13 15.67 -3.16
N LYS A 217 0.84 14.39 -2.93
CA LYS A 217 -0.13 13.56 -3.67
C LYS A 217 -1.30 13.12 -2.81
N LYS A 218 -1.78 13.99 -1.91
CA LYS A 218 -2.91 13.69 -1.02
C LYS A 218 -4.10 13.12 -1.77
N ILE A 219 -4.78 12.17 -1.13
CA ILE A 219 -6.01 11.56 -1.59
C ILE A 219 -7.09 11.71 -0.51
N HIS A 220 -8.37 11.57 -0.89
CA HIS A 220 -9.46 11.56 0.09
C HIS A 220 -9.60 10.18 0.77
N PRO A 221 -10.31 10.07 1.91
CA PRO A 221 -10.52 8.79 2.59
C PRO A 221 -11.42 7.86 1.76
N PHE A 222 -11.09 6.56 1.79
CA PHE A 222 -11.92 5.49 1.21
C PHE A 222 -12.98 5.01 2.21
N ILE A 223 -12.59 4.83 3.48
CA ILE A 223 -13.50 4.41 4.55
C ILE A 223 -13.87 5.64 5.37
N HIS A 224 -15.14 6.03 5.28
CA HIS A 224 -15.68 7.18 6.01
C HIS A 224 -16.06 6.79 7.44
N GLY A 225 -15.88 7.71 8.39
CA GLY A 225 -16.20 7.49 9.81
C GLY A 225 -15.69 8.60 10.71
N GLY A 226 -15.16 8.25 11.87
CA GLY A 226 -14.52 9.19 12.79
C GLY A 226 -13.15 9.67 12.28
N ALA A 227 -12.50 10.51 13.08
CA ALA A 227 -11.24 11.17 12.74
C ALA A 227 -9.99 10.27 12.86
N GLN A 228 -10.16 8.93 12.90
CA GLN A 228 -9.05 7.99 12.97
C GLN A 228 -8.11 8.16 11.76
N GLU A 229 -6.89 7.70 11.91
CA GLU A 229 -5.86 7.85 10.86
C GLU A 229 -5.82 9.28 10.26
N ARG A 230 -6.02 10.29 11.11
CA ARG A 230 -6.00 11.71 10.70
C ARG A 230 -7.03 12.04 9.61
N ASN A 231 -8.24 11.48 9.73
CA ASN A 231 -9.36 11.55 8.79
C ASN A 231 -9.12 10.80 7.45
N MET A 232 -8.08 9.97 7.35
CA MET A 232 -7.81 9.21 6.13
C MET A 232 -8.44 7.81 6.14
N ARG A 233 -8.79 7.29 7.32
CA ARG A 233 -9.44 5.99 7.43
C ARG A 233 -10.28 5.94 8.69
N GLY A 234 -11.61 5.95 8.55
CA GLY A 234 -12.55 5.86 9.65
C GLY A 234 -12.59 4.47 10.30
N GLY A 235 -13.06 4.40 11.55
CA GLY A 235 -13.15 3.17 12.33
C GLY A 235 -12.00 2.99 13.31
N THR A 236 -12.31 2.41 14.47
CA THR A 236 -11.32 2.17 15.53
C THR A 236 -10.12 1.39 15.01
N GLU A 237 -8.94 1.85 15.32
CA GLU A 237 -7.68 1.28 14.86
C GLU A 237 -7.45 -0.12 15.44
N ASN A 238 -6.91 -1.03 14.64
CA ASN A 238 -6.45 -2.35 15.07
C ASN A 238 -5.12 -2.21 15.83
N VAL A 239 -5.20 -1.70 17.08
CA VAL A 239 -4.04 -1.41 17.92
C VAL A 239 -3.09 -2.59 18.01
N ILE A 240 -3.64 -3.78 18.25
CA ILE A 240 -2.89 -5.02 18.44
C ILE A 240 -2.07 -5.34 17.19
N GLY A 241 -2.71 -5.28 16.02
CA GLY A 241 -2.06 -5.55 14.75
C GLY A 241 -1.08 -4.45 14.31
N ILE A 242 -1.31 -3.21 14.70
CA ILE A 242 -0.42 -2.08 14.39
C ILE A 242 0.86 -2.14 15.22
N VAL A 243 0.76 -2.54 16.48
CA VAL A 243 1.92 -2.62 17.39
C VAL A 243 2.78 -3.85 17.07
N GLY A 244 2.16 -4.97 16.68
CA GLY A 244 2.88 -6.16 16.22
C GLY A 244 3.57 -5.92 14.90
#